data_b21483fe4737e7493ebf6dbae31cfb06
#
_entry.id   b21483fe4737e7493ebf6dbae31cfb06
#
_cell.length_a   1.000
_cell.length_b   1.000
_cell.length_c   1.000
_cell.angle_alpha   90.00
_cell.angle_beta   90.00
_cell.angle_gamma   90.00
#
_symmetry.space_group_name_H-M   'P 1'
#
loop_
_entity.id
_entity.type
_entity.pdbx_description
1 polymer ?
#
loop_
_entity_poly.entity_id
_entity_poly.type
_entity_poly.pdbx_seq_one_letter_code
_entity_poly.pdbx_strand_id
1 'polypeptide(L)'
;MRRRVLPQPGQVEINFFDIPATPLDEAGSLDIAHAVRDVLVDILAATKVAGIDRFEVATMISRLCNRSMTKDMLDQYCANSADGKRFPLEALPALVLATGDYRLLEFIADRCGCRILRGEEAVVAELGALAMQEKAIKERLKKINSHLPSNAAEKLSAEALKRLGQK
;
A
#
# COMPACT_ATOMS: atom_id res chain seq x y z
N MET A 1 31.26 18.84 -2.63
CA MET A 1 30.20 18.59 -3.64
C MET A 1 29.96 17.10 -3.73
N ARG A 2 28.81 16.59 -3.21
CA ARG A 2 28.43 15.18 -3.35
C ARG A 2 27.77 14.98 -4.72
N ARG A 3 28.36 14.14 -5.56
CA ARG A 3 27.78 13.72 -6.85
C ARG A 3 26.45 12.98 -6.57
N ARG A 4 25.34 13.51 -7.08
CA ARG A 4 24.08 12.79 -7.17
C ARG A 4 24.28 11.65 -8.19
N VAL A 5 24.26 10.42 -7.72
CA VAL A 5 24.21 9.23 -8.60
C VAL A 5 22.79 9.18 -9.15
N LEU A 6 22.64 9.26 -10.46
CA LEU A 6 21.35 9.08 -11.12
C LEU A 6 20.95 7.60 -11.05
N PRO A 7 19.68 7.29 -10.71
CA PRO A 7 19.22 5.90 -10.66
C PRO A 7 19.30 5.24 -12.05
N GLN A 8 19.70 3.98 -12.08
CA GLN A 8 19.74 3.17 -13.30
C GLN A 8 18.30 2.84 -13.76
N PRO A 9 18.03 2.73 -15.08
CA PRO A 9 16.71 2.33 -15.58
C PRO A 9 16.35 0.94 -15.03
N GLY A 10 15.27 0.87 -14.25
CA GLY A 10 14.79 -0.33 -13.56
C GLY A 10 14.95 -0.33 -12.04
N GLN A 11 15.65 0.65 -11.47
CA GLN A 11 15.68 0.85 -10.02
C GLN A 11 14.49 1.71 -9.60
N VAL A 12 13.47 1.09 -9.04
CA VAL A 12 12.40 1.81 -8.33
C VAL A 12 13.03 2.32 -7.04
N GLU A 13 13.25 3.63 -6.92
CA GLU A 13 13.57 4.25 -5.63
C GLU A 13 12.32 4.11 -4.75
N ILE A 14 12.29 3.08 -3.92
CA ILE A 14 11.30 2.99 -2.84
C ILE A 14 11.73 4.02 -1.81
N ASN A 15 11.12 5.19 -1.87
CA ASN A 15 11.36 6.24 -0.89
C ASN A 15 10.55 5.94 0.38
N PHE A 16 11.08 5.07 1.24
CA PHE A 16 10.45 4.70 2.52
C PHE A 16 10.23 5.90 3.46
N PHE A 17 10.78 7.06 3.14
CA PHE A 17 10.71 8.27 3.96
C PHE A 17 9.59 9.23 3.58
N ASP A 18 8.93 9.03 2.43
CA ASP A 18 7.72 9.78 2.09
C ASP A 18 6.52 9.20 2.86
N ILE A 19 6.36 9.67 4.08
CA ILE A 19 5.18 9.34 4.88
C ILE A 19 3.99 10.10 4.27
N PRO A 20 2.88 9.41 3.91
CA PRO A 20 1.68 10.09 3.44
C PRO A 20 1.24 11.15 4.44
N ALA A 21 0.83 12.32 3.95
CA ALA A 21 0.33 13.38 4.80
C ALA A 21 -0.92 12.91 5.55
N THR A 22 -0.98 13.18 6.85
CA THR A 22 -2.20 12.93 7.62
C THR A 22 -3.33 13.78 7.06
N PRO A 23 -4.52 13.20 6.81
CA PRO A 23 -5.68 13.96 6.33
C PRO A 23 -6.00 15.13 7.26
N LEU A 24 -6.31 16.30 6.68
CA LEU A 24 -6.74 17.46 7.44
C LEU A 24 -8.18 17.24 7.93
N ASP A 25 -8.43 17.55 9.20
CA ASP A 25 -9.79 17.52 9.79
C ASP A 25 -10.48 18.88 9.56
N GLU A 26 -10.70 19.22 8.27
CA GLU A 26 -11.38 20.42 7.84
C GLU A 26 -12.59 20.07 6.98
N ALA A 27 -13.67 20.82 7.11
CA ALA A 27 -14.88 20.59 6.33
C ALA A 27 -14.59 20.67 4.83
N GLY A 28 -14.92 19.63 4.07
CA GLY A 28 -14.70 19.55 2.62
C GLY A 28 -13.31 19.09 2.19
N SER A 29 -12.34 18.93 3.09
CA SER A 29 -10.97 18.49 2.75
C SER A 29 -10.92 17.11 2.10
N LEU A 30 -11.93 16.28 2.34
CA LEU A 30 -12.08 14.93 1.77
C LEU A 30 -13.16 14.84 0.68
N ASP A 31 -13.61 15.96 0.12
CA ASP A 31 -14.42 15.93 -1.11
C ASP A 31 -13.53 15.66 -2.32
N ILE A 32 -13.25 14.38 -2.54
CA ILE A 32 -12.34 13.89 -3.59
C ILE A 32 -13.04 13.42 -4.86
N ALA A 33 -14.35 13.68 -4.98
CA ALA A 33 -15.15 13.13 -6.07
C ALA A 33 -14.64 13.49 -7.47
N HIS A 34 -14.23 14.73 -7.67
CA HIS A 34 -13.67 15.19 -8.94
C HIS A 34 -12.30 14.56 -9.20
N ALA A 35 -11.45 14.49 -8.19
CA ALA A 35 -10.12 13.90 -8.31
C ALA A 35 -10.19 12.38 -8.61
N VAL A 36 -11.09 11.64 -7.98
CA VAL A 36 -11.36 10.22 -8.29
C VAL A 36 -11.77 10.05 -9.76
N ARG A 37 -12.64 10.92 -10.28
CA ARG A 37 -13.02 10.90 -11.70
C ARG A 37 -11.81 11.15 -12.60
N ASP A 38 -11.00 12.15 -12.31
CA ASP A 38 -9.85 12.52 -13.13
C ASP A 38 -8.83 11.37 -13.20
N VAL A 39 -8.54 10.74 -12.06
CA VAL A 39 -7.70 9.54 -12.02
C VAL A 39 -8.31 8.39 -12.82
N LEU A 40 -9.63 8.18 -12.76
CA LEU A 40 -10.31 7.15 -13.56
C LEU A 40 -10.19 7.44 -15.07
N VAL A 41 -10.35 8.70 -15.48
CA VAL A 41 -10.16 9.13 -16.89
C VAL A 41 -8.76 8.80 -17.36
N ASP A 42 -7.73 9.13 -16.56
CA ASP A 42 -6.33 8.88 -16.88
C ASP A 42 -6.00 7.39 -16.98
N ILE A 43 -6.57 6.57 -16.09
CA ILE A 43 -6.44 5.11 -16.14
C ILE A 43 -7.02 4.56 -17.46
N LEU A 44 -8.26 4.93 -17.78
CA LEU A 44 -8.93 4.44 -18.99
C LEU A 44 -8.26 4.96 -20.27
N ALA A 45 -7.66 6.15 -20.24
CA ALA A 45 -6.87 6.67 -21.35
C ALA A 45 -5.56 5.87 -21.54
N ALA A 46 -4.85 5.58 -20.45
CA ALA A 46 -3.64 4.77 -20.48
C ALA A 46 -3.91 3.33 -20.96
N THR A 47 -5.01 2.73 -20.48
CA THR A 47 -5.45 1.38 -20.87
C THR A 47 -5.76 1.30 -22.35
N LYS A 48 -6.39 2.33 -22.92
CA LYS A 48 -6.64 2.43 -24.37
C LYS A 48 -5.35 2.48 -25.17
N VAL A 49 -4.34 3.21 -24.71
CA VAL A 49 -3.01 3.23 -25.35
C VAL A 49 -2.34 1.85 -25.32
N ALA A 50 -2.59 1.07 -24.25
CA ALA A 50 -2.13 -0.31 -24.14
C ALA A 50 -2.92 -1.32 -25.01
N GLY A 51 -3.94 -0.85 -25.76
CA GLY A 51 -4.71 -1.66 -26.70
C GLY A 51 -5.99 -2.28 -26.13
N ILE A 52 -6.36 -1.96 -24.90
CA ILE A 52 -7.59 -2.43 -24.24
C ILE A 52 -8.60 -1.29 -24.24
N ASP A 53 -9.73 -1.48 -24.89
CA ASP A 53 -10.74 -0.44 -24.96
C ASP A 53 -11.71 -0.43 -23.74
N ARG A 54 -12.52 0.64 -23.64
CA ARG A 54 -13.47 0.78 -22.51
C ARG A 54 -14.56 -0.31 -22.51
N PHE A 55 -14.89 -0.88 -23.64
CA PHE A 55 -15.86 -1.95 -23.74
C PHE A 55 -15.29 -3.24 -23.13
N GLU A 56 -14.04 -3.54 -23.41
CA GLU A 56 -13.33 -4.69 -22.85
C GLU A 56 -13.18 -4.54 -21.33
N VAL A 57 -12.78 -3.35 -20.84
CA VAL A 57 -12.72 -3.06 -19.41
C VAL A 57 -14.08 -3.25 -18.74
N ALA A 58 -15.15 -2.70 -19.33
CA ALA A 58 -16.51 -2.83 -18.80
C ALA A 58 -16.97 -4.30 -18.75
N THR A 59 -16.68 -5.06 -19.81
CA THR A 59 -17.00 -6.50 -19.88
C THR A 59 -16.27 -7.28 -18.80
N MET A 60 -15.00 -6.97 -18.57
CA MET A 60 -14.19 -7.64 -17.56
C MET A 60 -14.68 -7.34 -16.15
N ILE A 61 -15.00 -6.06 -15.86
CA ILE A 61 -15.62 -5.66 -14.59
C ILE A 61 -16.96 -6.37 -14.38
N SER A 62 -17.82 -6.41 -15.41
CA SER A 62 -19.11 -7.09 -15.33
C SER A 62 -18.96 -8.56 -14.93
N ARG A 63 -18.01 -9.25 -15.56
CA ARG A 63 -17.72 -10.66 -15.28
C ARG A 63 -17.20 -10.86 -13.86
N LEU A 64 -16.25 -10.02 -13.43
CA LEU A 64 -15.60 -10.16 -12.12
C LEU A 64 -16.51 -9.79 -10.95
N CYS A 65 -17.38 -8.78 -11.14
CA CYS A 65 -18.30 -8.32 -10.10
C CYS A 65 -19.65 -9.05 -10.12
N ASN A 66 -19.90 -9.92 -11.11
CA ASN A 66 -21.23 -10.51 -11.37
C ASN A 66 -22.35 -9.45 -11.41
N ARG A 67 -22.05 -8.28 -11.99
CA ARG A 67 -22.93 -7.11 -12.07
C ARG A 67 -22.76 -6.45 -13.42
N SER A 68 -23.86 -6.04 -14.05
CA SER A 68 -23.79 -5.33 -15.32
C SER A 68 -23.02 -4.00 -15.18
N MET A 69 -21.94 -3.90 -15.92
CA MET A 69 -21.17 -2.68 -16.16
C MET A 69 -21.07 -2.49 -17.67
N THR A 70 -21.55 -1.36 -18.18
CA THR A 70 -21.49 -1.06 -19.61
C THR A 70 -20.46 0.01 -19.89
N LYS A 71 -20.01 0.09 -21.17
CA LYS A 71 -19.15 1.19 -21.62
C LYS A 71 -19.78 2.55 -21.32
N ASP A 72 -21.08 2.70 -21.57
CA ASP A 72 -21.79 3.96 -21.32
C ASP A 72 -21.82 4.34 -19.83
N MET A 73 -21.88 3.34 -18.93
CA MET A 73 -21.74 3.59 -17.49
C MET A 73 -20.34 4.10 -17.15
N LEU A 74 -19.28 3.50 -17.72
CA LEU A 74 -17.92 3.99 -17.54
C LEU A 74 -17.75 5.41 -18.09
N ASP A 75 -18.33 5.70 -19.26
CA ASP A 75 -18.32 7.05 -19.85
C ASP A 75 -19.04 8.05 -18.96
N GLN A 76 -20.16 7.66 -18.35
CA GLN A 76 -20.89 8.51 -17.40
C GLN A 76 -20.09 8.79 -16.12
N TYR A 77 -19.34 7.80 -15.58
CA TYR A 77 -18.47 8.03 -14.42
C TYR A 77 -17.31 8.97 -14.74
N CYS A 78 -16.92 9.06 -16.00
CA CYS A 78 -15.85 9.96 -16.48
C CYS A 78 -16.37 11.36 -16.87
N ALA A 79 -17.68 11.57 -17.01
CA ALA A 79 -18.22 12.81 -17.51
C ALA A 79 -18.23 13.92 -16.45
N ASN A 80 -17.86 15.15 -16.85
CA ASN A 80 -17.87 16.33 -15.97
C ASN A 80 -19.28 16.71 -15.48
N SER A 81 -20.30 16.43 -16.28
CA SER A 81 -21.69 16.84 -16.05
C SER A 81 -22.52 15.79 -15.31
N ALA A 82 -21.90 14.71 -14.87
CA ALA A 82 -22.62 13.62 -14.21
C ALA A 82 -22.90 13.94 -12.75
N ASP A 83 -23.86 14.80 -12.50
CA ASP A 83 -24.41 15.00 -11.16
C ASP A 83 -24.89 13.66 -10.60
N GLY A 84 -24.22 13.18 -9.56
CA GLY A 84 -24.62 12.02 -8.80
C GLY A 84 -24.11 10.65 -9.27
N LYS A 85 -23.51 10.51 -10.45
CA LYS A 85 -22.94 9.21 -10.88
C LYS A 85 -21.48 9.11 -10.49
N ARG A 86 -21.19 8.21 -9.56
CA ARG A 86 -19.86 7.93 -9.06
C ARG A 86 -19.44 6.50 -9.43
N PHE A 87 -18.17 6.30 -9.70
CA PHE A 87 -17.63 4.96 -9.88
C PHE A 87 -17.83 4.15 -8.57
N PRO A 88 -18.46 2.97 -8.62
CA PRO A 88 -18.76 2.20 -7.42
C PRO A 88 -17.48 1.62 -6.82
N LEU A 89 -17.28 1.84 -5.52
CA LEU A 89 -16.08 1.38 -4.82
C LEU A 89 -15.91 -0.15 -4.88
N GLU A 90 -17.00 -0.89 -4.88
CA GLU A 90 -17.00 -2.36 -5.00
C GLU A 90 -16.45 -2.86 -6.35
N ALA A 91 -16.44 -2.02 -7.38
CA ALA A 91 -15.86 -2.36 -8.68
C ALA A 91 -14.36 -2.04 -8.78
N LEU A 92 -13.77 -1.39 -7.78
CA LEU A 92 -12.36 -1.00 -7.80
C LEU A 92 -11.40 -2.20 -7.95
N PRO A 93 -11.56 -3.33 -7.22
CA PRO A 93 -10.71 -4.50 -7.44
C PRO A 93 -10.78 -5.05 -8.86
N ALA A 94 -11.98 -5.06 -9.45
CA ALA A 94 -12.18 -5.52 -10.81
C ALA A 94 -11.57 -4.54 -11.85
N LEU A 95 -11.62 -3.24 -11.60
CA LEU A 95 -10.94 -2.24 -12.42
C LEU A 95 -9.43 -2.47 -12.40
N VAL A 96 -8.84 -2.66 -11.22
CA VAL A 96 -7.40 -2.94 -11.08
C VAL A 96 -7.01 -4.20 -11.85
N LEU A 97 -7.78 -5.28 -11.75
CA LEU A 97 -7.51 -6.52 -12.50
C LEU A 97 -7.70 -6.36 -14.00
N ALA A 98 -8.66 -5.54 -14.44
CA ALA A 98 -8.94 -5.32 -15.85
C ALA A 98 -7.89 -4.43 -16.53
N THR A 99 -7.31 -3.48 -15.81
CA THR A 99 -6.39 -2.48 -16.36
C THR A 99 -4.93 -2.72 -15.97
N GLY A 100 -4.68 -3.47 -14.89
CA GLY A 100 -3.35 -3.58 -14.26
C GLY A 100 -2.89 -2.29 -13.56
N ASP A 101 -3.77 -1.28 -13.44
CA ASP A 101 -3.44 0.04 -12.95
C ASP A 101 -3.93 0.24 -11.52
N TYR A 102 -3.04 0.57 -10.63
CA TYR A 102 -3.30 0.74 -9.19
C TYR A 102 -3.50 2.19 -8.76
N ARG A 103 -3.33 3.17 -9.67
CA ARG A 103 -3.36 4.62 -9.34
C ARG A 103 -4.60 5.06 -8.57
N LEU A 104 -5.77 4.52 -8.90
CA LEU A 104 -7.00 4.88 -8.18
C LEU A 104 -6.99 4.36 -6.73
N LEU A 105 -6.50 3.15 -6.53
CA LEU A 105 -6.36 2.56 -5.20
C LEU A 105 -5.28 3.32 -4.39
N GLU A 106 -4.14 3.62 -5.00
CA GLU A 106 -3.06 4.41 -4.41
C GLU A 106 -3.53 5.82 -4.04
N PHE A 107 -4.27 6.47 -4.93
CA PHE A 107 -4.86 7.79 -4.66
C PHE A 107 -5.78 7.79 -3.44
N ILE A 108 -6.66 6.78 -3.31
CA ILE A 108 -7.56 6.66 -2.15
C ILE A 108 -6.75 6.40 -0.87
N ALA A 109 -5.74 5.53 -0.93
CA ALA A 109 -4.87 5.24 0.21
C ALA A 109 -4.12 6.50 0.69
N ASP A 110 -3.55 7.29 -0.22
CA ASP A 110 -2.88 8.55 0.10
C ASP A 110 -3.82 9.53 0.82
N ARG A 111 -5.08 9.61 0.39
CA ARG A 111 -6.10 10.45 1.05
C ARG A 111 -6.48 9.95 2.45
N CYS A 112 -6.24 8.69 2.73
CA CYS A 112 -6.39 8.10 4.06
C CYS A 112 -5.11 8.18 4.92
N GLY A 113 -4.03 8.79 4.42
CA GLY A 113 -2.73 8.78 5.10
C GLY A 113 -2.05 7.40 5.07
N CYS A 114 -2.40 6.54 4.13
CA CYS A 114 -1.89 5.19 3.97
C CYS A 114 -1.07 5.06 2.67
N ARG A 115 -0.18 4.08 2.65
CA ARG A 115 0.54 3.69 1.45
C ARG A 115 0.27 2.21 1.14
N ILE A 116 0.15 1.89 -0.14
CA ILE A 116 -0.05 0.52 -0.60
C ILE A 116 1.31 -0.05 -0.97
N LEU A 117 1.60 -1.23 -0.42
CA LEU A 117 2.73 -2.07 -0.80
C LEU A 117 2.20 -3.29 -1.53
N ARG A 118 2.83 -3.68 -2.63
CA ARG A 118 2.36 -4.76 -3.51
C ARG A 118 3.33 -5.93 -3.51
N GLY A 119 2.80 -7.15 -3.40
CA GLY A 119 3.56 -8.38 -3.60
C GLY A 119 4.87 -8.42 -2.81
N GLU A 120 5.98 -8.46 -3.51
CA GLU A 120 7.32 -8.57 -2.90
C GLU A 120 7.71 -7.35 -2.06
N GLU A 121 7.22 -6.16 -2.39
CA GLU A 121 7.48 -4.93 -1.60
C GLU A 121 6.94 -5.06 -0.17
N ALA A 122 5.77 -5.69 0.00
CA ALA A 122 5.18 -5.93 1.32
C ALA A 122 6.05 -6.90 2.13
N VAL A 123 6.58 -7.94 1.50
CA VAL A 123 7.49 -8.90 2.15
C VAL A 123 8.80 -8.24 2.56
N VAL A 124 9.38 -7.40 1.69
CA VAL A 124 10.61 -6.65 1.99
C VAL A 124 10.38 -5.66 3.15
N ALA A 125 9.24 -4.98 3.17
CA ALA A 125 8.89 -4.08 4.27
C ALA A 125 8.73 -4.82 5.60
N GLU A 126 8.09 -6.00 5.59
CA GLU A 126 7.95 -6.85 6.77
C GLU A 126 9.31 -7.35 7.29
N LEU A 127 10.18 -7.82 6.38
CA LEU A 127 11.55 -8.21 6.72
C LEU A 127 12.33 -7.04 7.35
N GLY A 128 12.19 -5.84 6.81
CA GLY A 128 12.79 -4.63 7.36
C GLY A 128 12.29 -4.32 8.78
N ALA A 129 10.99 -4.43 9.00
CA ALA A 129 10.38 -4.21 10.31
C ALA A 129 10.87 -5.25 11.35
N LEU A 130 10.94 -6.53 10.96
CA LEU A 130 11.46 -7.60 11.81
C LEU A 130 12.94 -7.40 12.16
N ALA A 131 13.77 -6.99 11.21
CA ALA A 131 15.18 -6.69 11.46
C ALA A 131 15.35 -5.51 12.44
N MET A 132 14.51 -4.47 12.35
CA MET A 132 14.50 -3.37 13.31
C MET A 132 14.07 -3.83 14.72
N GLN A 133 13.06 -4.69 14.82
CA GLN A 133 12.62 -5.27 16.09
C GLN A 133 13.73 -6.14 16.72
N GLU A 134 14.38 -6.97 15.93
CA GLU A 134 15.51 -7.80 16.40
C GLU A 134 16.64 -6.93 16.96
N LYS A 135 16.99 -5.85 16.27
CA LYS A 135 18.00 -4.89 16.75
C LYS A 135 17.59 -4.26 18.07
N ALA A 136 16.35 -3.79 18.18
CA ALA A 136 15.82 -3.19 19.41
C ALA A 136 15.81 -4.18 20.58
N ILE A 137 15.44 -5.44 20.33
CA ILE A 137 15.48 -6.51 21.34
C ILE A 137 16.92 -6.79 21.78
N LYS A 138 17.87 -6.90 20.84
CA LYS A 138 19.31 -7.09 21.16
C LYS A 138 19.87 -5.95 22.01
N GLU A 139 19.52 -4.71 21.68
CA GLU A 139 19.95 -3.53 22.47
C GLU A 139 19.34 -3.55 23.87
N ARG A 140 18.05 -3.92 23.99
CA ARG A 140 17.38 -4.04 25.30
C ARG A 140 18.01 -5.15 26.16
N LEU A 141 18.26 -6.32 25.57
CA LEU A 141 18.96 -7.42 26.24
C LEU A 141 20.35 -6.99 26.72
N LYS A 142 21.11 -6.25 25.87
CA LYS A 142 22.42 -5.73 26.24
C LYS A 142 22.35 -4.79 27.44
N LYS A 143 21.35 -3.91 27.49
CA LYS A 143 21.10 -3.03 28.63
C LYS A 143 20.74 -3.82 29.91
N ILE A 144 19.87 -4.83 29.81
CA ILE A 144 19.50 -5.67 30.96
C ILE A 144 20.73 -6.43 31.46
N ASN A 145 21.49 -7.05 30.58
CA ASN A 145 22.71 -7.79 30.95
C ASN A 145 23.78 -6.89 31.61
N SER A 146 23.90 -5.63 31.19
CA SER A 146 24.85 -4.70 31.82
C SER A 146 24.44 -4.27 33.24
N HIS A 147 23.17 -4.42 33.63
CA HIS A 147 22.66 -4.12 34.97
C HIS A 147 22.57 -5.36 35.86
N LEU A 148 22.78 -6.57 35.33
CA LEU A 148 22.78 -7.79 36.10
C LEU A 148 24.15 -8.00 36.76
N PRO A 149 24.22 -8.21 38.08
CA PRO A 149 25.48 -8.59 38.73
C PRO A 149 25.95 -9.94 38.17
N SER A 150 27.27 -10.10 38.04
CA SER A 150 27.94 -11.25 37.37
C SER A 150 27.42 -12.62 37.84
N ASN A 151 26.99 -12.75 39.09
CA ASN A 151 26.45 -13.97 39.66
C ASN A 151 24.97 -14.25 39.33
N ALA A 152 24.21 -13.27 38.84
CA ALA A 152 22.78 -13.43 38.58
C ALA A 152 22.56 -14.08 37.17
N ALA A 153 23.40 -13.78 36.21
CA ALA A 153 23.34 -14.37 34.88
C ALA A 153 23.59 -15.89 34.90
N GLU A 154 24.58 -16.33 35.68
CA GLU A 154 24.89 -17.78 35.85
C GLU A 154 23.78 -18.53 36.59
N LYS A 155 23.20 -17.91 37.62
CA LYS A 155 22.10 -18.53 38.39
C LYS A 155 20.82 -18.65 37.54
N LEU A 156 20.49 -17.65 36.75
CA LEU A 156 19.31 -17.68 35.87
C LEU A 156 19.47 -18.68 34.72
N SER A 157 20.66 -18.80 34.15
CA SER A 157 20.92 -19.80 33.11
C SER A 157 20.89 -21.25 33.66
N ALA A 158 21.37 -21.45 34.86
CA ALA A 158 21.34 -22.76 35.55
C ALA A 158 19.89 -23.13 35.96
N GLU A 159 19.07 -22.17 36.42
CA GLU A 159 17.66 -22.40 36.74
C GLU A 159 16.79 -22.64 35.51
N ALA A 160 17.05 -21.93 34.38
CA ALA A 160 16.39 -22.16 33.13
C ALA A 160 16.66 -23.54 32.55
N LEU A 161 17.91 -23.98 32.60
CA LEU A 161 18.32 -25.35 32.20
C LEU A 161 17.69 -26.43 33.06
N LYS A 162 17.57 -26.20 34.39
CA LYS A 162 16.88 -27.14 35.30
C LYS A 162 15.38 -27.28 34.96
N ARG A 163 14.70 -26.21 34.58
CA ARG A 163 13.28 -26.24 34.18
C ARG A 163 13.05 -26.92 32.83
N LEU A 164 13.98 -26.82 31.91
CA LEU A 164 13.92 -27.51 30.60
C LEU A 164 14.25 -28.99 30.66
N GLY A 165 15.01 -29.43 31.67
CA GLY A 165 15.36 -30.83 31.88
C GLY A 165 14.38 -31.65 32.71
N GLN A 166 13.28 -31.05 33.18
CA GLN A 166 12.24 -31.71 33.98
C GLN A 166 10.91 -31.94 33.21
N LYS A 167 10.93 -31.95 31.88
CA LYS A 167 9.81 -32.36 31.03
C LYS A 167 10.10 -33.62 30.25
#